data_760e196e459a4aea458a1f71df2c5c4b
#
_entry.id   760e196e459a4aea458a1f71df2c5c4b
#
_cell.length_a   1.000
_cell.length_b   1.000
_cell.length_c   1.000
_cell.angle_alpha   90.00
_cell.angle_beta   90.00
_cell.angle_gamma   90.00
#
_symmetry.space_group_name_H-M   'P 1'
#
loop_
_entity.id
_entity.type
_entity.pdbx_description
1 polymer ?
#
loop_
_entity_poly.entity_id
_entity_poly.type
_entity_poly.pdbx_seq_one_letter_code
_entity_poly.pdbx_strand_id
1 'polypeptide(L)'
;MSTPAIAALRAAGIPFTERSYLHDPAVTDFGREAADALGVEPDRVFKTLLADVDGRLVVGIVPVAGKLDLKALAAAAGGKKAVMADAALAERRTGYVVGGISPIGQKSRHETVLDETAELWDTVFVSGGRRGLDLELTPADLIRATSAVVADIAR
;
A
#
# COMPACT_ATOMS: atom_id res chain seq x y z
N MET A 1 15.88 3.91 -11.63
CA MET A 1 15.34 2.71 -12.31
C MET A 1 13.84 2.63 -12.07
N SER A 2 13.08 2.42 -13.12
CA SER A 2 11.63 2.38 -13.03
C SER A 2 11.13 1.08 -12.40
N THR A 3 10.00 1.17 -11.68
CA THR A 3 9.26 0.03 -11.17
C THR A 3 7.92 -0.05 -11.91
N PRO A 4 7.19 -1.17 -11.81
CA PRO A 4 5.84 -1.23 -12.38
C PRO A 4 4.91 -0.13 -11.86
N ALA A 5 5.05 0.25 -10.57
CA ALA A 5 4.27 1.34 -9.99
C ALA A 5 4.55 2.68 -10.67
N ILE A 6 5.83 3.03 -10.83
CA ILE A 6 6.24 4.27 -11.50
C ILE A 6 5.76 4.28 -12.96
N ALA A 7 5.96 3.16 -13.66
CA ALA A 7 5.53 3.05 -15.06
C ALA A 7 4.01 3.22 -15.19
N ALA A 8 3.23 2.63 -14.29
CA ALA A 8 1.77 2.74 -14.30
C ALA A 8 1.31 4.19 -14.06
N LEU A 9 1.93 4.88 -13.11
CA LEU A 9 1.59 6.27 -12.82
C LEU A 9 1.92 7.20 -14.00
N ARG A 10 3.10 7.01 -14.60
CA ARG A 10 3.49 7.80 -15.79
C ARG A 10 2.56 7.56 -16.97
N ALA A 11 2.21 6.30 -17.23
CA ALA A 11 1.30 5.95 -18.31
C ALA A 11 -0.11 6.55 -18.10
N ALA A 12 -0.54 6.66 -16.84
CA ALA A 12 -1.84 7.25 -16.51
C ALA A 12 -1.82 8.77 -16.38
N GLY A 13 -0.64 9.39 -16.45
CA GLY A 13 -0.49 10.84 -16.27
C GLY A 13 -0.79 11.30 -14.84
N ILE A 14 -0.56 10.44 -13.85
CA ILE A 14 -0.82 10.75 -12.44
C ILE A 14 0.43 11.34 -11.79
N PRO A 15 0.35 12.54 -11.19
CA PRO A 15 1.50 13.18 -10.54
C PRO A 15 1.94 12.40 -9.29
N PHE A 16 3.25 12.34 -9.08
CA PHE A 16 3.85 11.75 -7.88
C PHE A 16 5.28 12.26 -7.72
N THR A 17 5.81 12.11 -6.51
CA THR A 17 7.21 12.43 -6.22
C THR A 17 7.90 11.16 -5.71
N GLU A 18 9.05 10.83 -6.30
CA GLU A 18 9.87 9.71 -5.82
C GLU A 18 10.62 10.15 -4.56
N ARG A 19 10.56 9.31 -3.53
CA ARG A 19 11.22 9.54 -2.25
C ARG A 19 12.08 8.32 -1.91
N SER A 20 13.37 8.42 -2.20
CA SER A 20 14.32 7.34 -1.97
C SER A 20 14.96 7.45 -0.59
N TYR A 21 15.27 6.31 0.00
CA TYR A 21 16.04 6.22 1.24
C TYR A 21 16.90 4.97 1.23
N LEU A 22 17.95 4.97 2.05
CA LEU A 22 18.85 3.82 2.15
C LEU A 22 18.21 2.76 3.05
N HIS A 23 17.86 1.60 2.46
CA HIS A 23 17.32 0.47 3.22
C HIS A 23 18.45 -0.28 3.94
N ASP A 24 18.28 -0.49 5.26
CA ASP A 24 19.17 -1.31 6.07
C ASP A 24 18.71 -2.77 5.97
N PRO A 25 19.55 -3.69 5.41
CA PRO A 25 19.15 -5.09 5.26
C PRO A 25 18.78 -5.80 6.56
N ALA A 26 19.22 -5.28 7.72
CA ALA A 26 18.88 -5.86 9.02
C ALA A 26 17.48 -5.46 9.51
N VAL A 27 16.86 -4.45 8.90
CA VAL A 27 15.54 -3.95 9.31
C VAL A 27 14.44 -4.75 8.64
N THR A 28 13.45 -5.19 9.43
CA THR A 28 12.29 -5.94 8.94
C THR A 28 10.97 -5.18 9.11
N ASP A 29 10.96 -4.11 9.90
CA ASP A 29 9.81 -3.20 9.98
C ASP A 29 9.95 -2.13 8.88
N PHE A 30 9.60 -2.52 7.66
CA PHE A 30 9.86 -1.73 6.46
C PHE A 30 9.14 -0.39 6.43
N GLY A 31 7.90 -0.35 6.89
CA GLY A 31 7.12 0.88 6.90
C GLY A 31 7.65 1.89 7.91
N ARG A 32 8.03 1.43 9.09
CA ARG A 32 8.61 2.30 10.12
C ARG A 32 9.95 2.84 9.66
N GLU A 33 10.76 2.01 9.02
CA GLU A 33 12.03 2.44 8.45
C GLU A 33 11.82 3.58 7.44
N ALA A 34 10.84 3.45 6.55
CA ALA A 34 10.54 4.48 5.57
C ALA A 34 10.15 5.79 6.23
N ALA A 35 9.26 5.74 7.22
CA ALA A 35 8.84 6.94 7.94
C ALA A 35 10.01 7.64 8.62
N ASP A 36 10.86 6.88 9.31
CA ASP A 36 12.03 7.42 10.00
C ASP A 36 13.05 8.01 9.02
N ALA A 37 13.35 7.30 7.95
CA ALA A 37 14.33 7.72 6.95
C ALA A 37 13.87 8.97 6.18
N LEU A 38 12.59 9.07 5.89
CA LEU A 38 12.02 10.22 5.17
C LEU A 38 11.67 11.39 6.10
N GLY A 39 11.73 11.19 7.42
CA GLY A 39 11.43 12.24 8.39
C GLY A 39 9.96 12.62 8.42
N VAL A 40 9.06 11.68 8.17
CA VAL A 40 7.61 11.91 8.17
C VAL A 40 6.92 11.07 9.24
N GLU A 41 5.73 11.52 9.66
CA GLU A 41 4.98 10.80 10.69
C GLU A 41 4.52 9.43 10.15
N PRO A 42 4.59 8.36 10.99
CA PRO A 42 4.09 7.04 10.60
C PRO A 42 2.61 7.00 10.22
N ASP A 43 1.83 7.97 10.69
CA ASP A 43 0.42 8.11 10.32
C ASP A 43 0.23 8.47 8.85
N ARG A 44 1.27 9.03 8.24
CA ARG A 44 1.25 9.52 6.86
C ARG A 44 1.84 8.54 5.86
N VAL A 45 2.55 7.54 6.35
CA VAL A 45 3.13 6.46 5.53
C VAL A 45 2.19 5.27 5.60
N PHE A 46 1.76 4.79 4.44
CA PHE A 46 0.77 3.72 4.33
C PHE A 46 1.43 2.44 3.81
N LYS A 47 1.12 1.35 4.48
CA LYS A 47 1.58 0.00 4.09
C LYS A 47 0.49 -0.70 3.29
N THR A 48 0.93 -1.53 2.34
CA THR A 48 0.06 -2.29 1.45
C THR A 48 0.05 -3.73 1.90
N LEU A 49 -1.11 -4.20 2.33
CA LEU A 49 -1.30 -5.54 2.86
C LEU A 49 -2.30 -6.30 2.00
N LEU A 50 -2.07 -7.60 1.82
CA LEU A 50 -2.99 -8.46 1.10
C LEU A 50 -3.66 -9.42 2.08
N ALA A 51 -4.96 -9.55 1.96
CA ALA A 51 -5.77 -10.47 2.74
C ALA A 51 -6.63 -11.33 1.83
N ASP A 52 -6.88 -12.54 2.27
CA ASP A 52 -7.84 -13.44 1.63
C ASP A 52 -9.21 -13.17 2.23
N VAL A 53 -10.12 -12.66 1.41
CA VAL A 53 -11.51 -12.40 1.81
C VAL A 53 -12.40 -13.38 1.07
N ASP A 54 -12.88 -14.39 1.79
CA ASP A 54 -13.77 -15.42 1.24
C ASP A 54 -13.23 -16.07 -0.05
N GLY A 55 -11.91 -16.30 -0.10
CA GLY A 55 -11.24 -16.96 -1.23
C GLY A 55 -10.69 -16.05 -2.31
N ARG A 56 -10.83 -14.71 -2.19
CA ARG A 56 -10.24 -13.77 -3.13
C ARG A 56 -9.28 -12.81 -2.42
N LEU A 57 -8.23 -12.41 -3.11
CA LEU A 57 -7.26 -11.44 -2.56
C LEU A 57 -7.80 -10.03 -2.64
N VAL A 58 -7.71 -9.32 -1.51
CA VAL A 58 -8.09 -7.91 -1.38
C VAL A 58 -6.91 -7.15 -0.78
N VAL A 59 -6.62 -5.98 -1.32
CA VAL A 59 -5.57 -5.11 -0.82
C VAL A 59 -6.15 -4.13 0.19
N GLY A 60 -5.52 -4.07 1.38
CA GLY A 60 -5.81 -3.06 2.38
C GLY A 60 -4.62 -2.12 2.52
N ILE A 61 -4.86 -0.84 2.43
CA ILE A 61 -3.82 0.20 2.58
C ILE A 61 -4.11 0.95 3.86
N VAL A 62 -3.21 0.81 4.85
CA VAL A 62 -3.40 1.36 6.19
C VAL A 62 -2.14 2.09 6.66
N PRO A 63 -2.27 3.05 7.61
CA PRO A 63 -1.09 3.74 8.16
C PRO A 63 -0.12 2.77 8.82
N VAL A 64 1.16 3.03 8.66
CA VAL A 64 2.23 2.28 9.32
C VAL A 64 2.07 2.32 10.85
N ALA A 65 1.56 3.43 11.39
CA ALA A 65 1.30 3.58 12.81
C ALA A 65 0.16 2.68 13.33
N GLY A 66 -0.67 2.15 12.45
CA GLY A 66 -1.84 1.35 12.81
C GLY A 66 -1.73 -0.08 12.33
N LYS A 67 -2.82 -0.80 12.51
CA LYS A 67 -2.98 -2.20 12.08
C LYS A 67 -4.22 -2.33 11.21
N LEU A 68 -4.18 -3.27 10.27
CA LEU A 68 -5.34 -3.60 9.47
C LEU A 68 -6.37 -4.37 10.33
N ASP A 69 -7.59 -3.86 10.37
CA ASP A 69 -8.72 -4.56 10.95
C ASP A 69 -9.31 -5.48 9.87
N LEU A 70 -9.03 -6.78 10.00
CA LEU A 70 -9.45 -7.77 9.00
C LEU A 70 -10.97 -7.87 8.88
N LYS A 71 -11.68 -7.74 9.98
CA LYS A 71 -13.15 -7.77 9.97
C LYS A 71 -13.73 -6.57 9.22
N ALA A 72 -13.16 -5.39 9.46
CA ALA A 72 -13.56 -4.18 8.75
C ALA A 72 -13.23 -4.27 7.26
N LEU A 73 -12.06 -4.84 6.91
CA LEU A 73 -11.70 -5.06 5.51
C LEU A 73 -12.69 -5.99 4.81
N ALA A 74 -13.04 -7.10 5.45
CA ALA A 74 -14.03 -8.04 4.89
C ALA A 74 -15.35 -7.34 4.61
N ALA A 75 -15.84 -6.56 5.57
CA ALA A 75 -17.08 -5.80 5.41
C ALA A 75 -16.99 -4.79 4.26
N ALA A 76 -15.89 -4.04 4.17
CA ALA A 76 -15.68 -3.05 3.11
C ALA A 76 -15.63 -3.70 1.72
N ALA A 77 -15.13 -4.94 1.64
CA ALA A 77 -15.05 -5.70 0.39
C ALA A 77 -16.33 -6.52 0.11
N GLY A 78 -17.36 -6.37 0.92
CA GLY A 78 -18.62 -7.09 0.74
C GLY A 78 -18.53 -8.57 1.07
N GLY A 79 -17.55 -8.97 1.87
CA GLY A 79 -17.32 -10.34 2.29
C GLY A 79 -17.62 -10.59 3.76
N LYS A 80 -17.36 -11.80 4.22
CA LYS A 80 -17.66 -12.22 5.58
C LYS A 80 -16.41 -12.44 6.42
N LYS A 81 -15.36 -13.04 5.87
CA LYS A 81 -14.17 -13.42 6.61
C LYS A 81 -12.91 -13.05 5.85
N ALA A 82 -11.99 -12.40 6.54
CA ALA A 82 -10.67 -12.08 6.01
C ALA A 82 -9.59 -12.68 6.89
N VAL A 83 -8.55 -13.21 6.25
CA VAL A 83 -7.31 -13.66 6.90
C VAL A 83 -6.14 -13.07 6.12
N MET A 84 -5.01 -12.87 6.77
CA MET A 84 -3.82 -12.40 6.05
C MET A 84 -3.41 -13.41 4.99
N ALA A 85 -3.07 -12.92 3.81
CA ALA A 85 -2.59 -13.76 2.73
C ALA A 85 -1.17 -14.27 3.03
N ASP A 86 -0.87 -15.45 2.52
CA ASP A 86 0.49 -15.99 2.55
C ASP A 86 1.45 -15.07 1.78
N ALA A 87 2.64 -14.81 2.34
CA ALA A 87 3.62 -13.91 1.75
C ALA A 87 4.02 -14.34 0.33
N ALA A 88 4.23 -15.64 0.11
CA ALA A 88 4.61 -16.15 -1.21
C ALA A 88 3.51 -15.92 -2.25
N LEU A 89 2.25 -16.09 -1.85
CA LEU A 89 1.11 -15.82 -2.72
C LEU A 89 1.02 -14.32 -3.04
N ALA A 90 1.20 -13.46 -2.03
CA ALA A 90 1.18 -12.02 -2.21
C ALA A 90 2.26 -11.59 -3.21
N GLU A 91 3.46 -12.12 -3.09
CA GLU A 91 4.56 -11.81 -4.02
C GLU A 91 4.26 -12.27 -5.45
N ARG A 92 3.73 -13.47 -5.62
CA ARG A 92 3.36 -13.99 -6.95
C ARG A 92 2.28 -13.14 -7.62
N ARG A 93 1.26 -12.75 -6.87
CA ARG A 93 0.10 -12.02 -7.41
C ARG A 93 0.38 -10.55 -7.65
N THR A 94 1.24 -9.94 -6.86
CA THR A 94 1.57 -8.52 -7.02
C THR A 94 2.75 -8.27 -7.94
N GLY A 95 3.69 -9.22 -8.00
CA GLY A 95 4.96 -9.06 -8.71
C GLY A 95 6.00 -8.27 -7.91
N TYR A 96 5.71 -7.96 -6.66
CA TYR A 96 6.61 -7.25 -5.74
C TYR A 96 7.05 -8.16 -4.62
N VAL A 97 8.18 -7.83 -3.98
CA VAL A 97 8.66 -8.55 -2.78
C VAL A 97 8.15 -7.87 -1.51
N VAL A 98 7.97 -8.66 -0.45
CA VAL A 98 7.57 -8.15 0.86
C VAL A 98 8.51 -7.03 1.30
N GLY A 99 7.94 -5.94 1.81
CA GLY A 99 8.66 -4.72 2.15
C GLY A 99 8.74 -3.72 0.99
N GLY A 100 8.47 -4.17 -0.24
CA GLY A 100 8.42 -3.34 -1.43
C GLY A 100 7.14 -3.53 -2.24
N ILE A 101 6.08 -4.07 -1.63
CA ILE A 101 4.80 -4.22 -2.30
C ILE A 101 4.12 -2.85 -2.42
N SER A 102 3.96 -2.40 -3.67
CA SER A 102 3.20 -1.19 -3.96
C SER A 102 1.73 -1.53 -4.21
N PRO A 103 0.80 -0.63 -3.86
CA PRO A 103 -0.61 -0.81 -4.25
C PRO A 103 -0.85 -0.50 -5.73
N ILE A 104 0.15 0.05 -6.41
CA ILE A 104 0.06 0.54 -7.79
C ILE A 104 0.84 -0.38 -8.72
N GLY A 105 0.29 -0.67 -9.89
CA GLY A 105 1.01 -1.43 -10.91
C GLY A 105 1.20 -2.90 -10.57
N GLN A 106 0.34 -3.48 -9.76
CA GLN A 106 0.41 -4.89 -9.40
C GLN A 106 0.19 -5.78 -10.63
N LYS A 107 0.88 -6.93 -10.64
CA LYS A 107 0.83 -7.88 -11.76
C LYS A 107 -0.58 -8.38 -12.04
N SER A 108 -1.34 -8.70 -10.98
CA SER A 108 -2.76 -9.04 -11.07
C SER A 108 -3.57 -7.89 -10.49
N ARG A 109 -4.75 -7.66 -11.03
CA ARG A 109 -5.65 -6.63 -10.53
C ARG A 109 -6.35 -7.13 -9.28
N HIS A 110 -6.33 -6.34 -8.21
CA HIS A 110 -6.96 -6.68 -6.94
C HIS A 110 -7.93 -5.58 -6.51
N GLU A 111 -9.02 -5.99 -5.90
CA GLU A 111 -9.89 -5.09 -5.18
C GLU A 111 -9.09 -4.43 -4.06
N THR A 112 -9.19 -3.10 -3.92
CA THR A 112 -8.35 -2.32 -3.02
C THR A 112 -9.20 -1.43 -2.12
N VAL A 113 -8.89 -1.42 -0.83
CA VAL A 113 -9.53 -0.56 0.17
C VAL A 113 -8.45 0.32 0.80
N LEU A 114 -8.67 1.63 0.77
CA LEU A 114 -7.80 2.62 1.40
C LEU A 114 -8.42 3.09 2.70
N ASP A 115 -7.65 3.05 3.78
CA ASP A 115 -8.14 3.57 5.05
C ASP A 115 -8.47 5.06 4.95
N GLU A 116 -9.59 5.46 5.53
CA GLU A 116 -10.12 6.81 5.42
C GLU A 116 -9.20 7.90 5.99
N THR A 117 -8.29 7.53 6.90
CA THR A 117 -7.32 8.49 7.45
C THR A 117 -6.39 9.07 6.39
N ALA A 118 -6.25 8.42 5.24
CA ALA A 118 -5.46 8.96 4.14
C ALA A 118 -5.97 10.33 3.69
N GLU A 119 -7.26 10.55 3.77
CA GLU A 119 -7.90 11.80 3.32
C GLU A 119 -7.65 12.99 4.26
N LEU A 120 -7.04 12.74 5.43
CA LEU A 120 -6.65 13.79 6.36
C LEU A 120 -5.37 14.54 5.92
N TRP A 121 -4.63 13.99 4.97
CA TRP A 121 -3.33 14.50 4.55
C TRP A 121 -3.39 15.10 3.15
N ASP A 122 -2.57 16.14 2.90
CA ASP A 122 -2.42 16.68 1.55
C ASP A 122 -1.75 15.65 0.64
N THR A 123 -0.73 14.96 1.14
CA THR A 123 -0.08 13.84 0.45
C THR A 123 0.18 12.71 1.42
N VAL A 124 0.22 11.49 0.88
CA VAL A 124 0.57 10.28 1.61
C VAL A 124 1.72 9.57 0.90
N PHE A 125 2.35 8.64 1.60
CA PHE A 125 3.48 7.87 1.10
C PHE A 125 3.09 6.41 1.01
N VAL A 126 3.41 5.77 -0.12
CA VAL A 126 3.24 4.33 -0.32
C VAL A 126 4.50 3.77 -0.94
N SER A 127 4.70 2.45 -0.85
CA SER A 127 5.84 1.81 -1.50
C SER A 127 5.84 2.09 -3.00
N GLY A 128 7.01 2.38 -3.52
CA GLY A 128 7.22 2.58 -4.96
C GLY A 128 7.50 1.30 -5.74
N GLY A 129 7.47 0.14 -5.08
CA GLY A 129 7.69 -1.15 -5.73
C GLY A 129 9.02 -1.80 -5.43
N ARG A 130 9.79 -1.27 -4.50
CA ARG A 130 11.00 -1.88 -3.96
C ARG A 130 11.32 -1.28 -2.60
N ARG A 131 12.08 -2.00 -1.79
CA ARG A 131 12.60 -1.48 -0.52
C ARG A 131 13.49 -0.27 -0.81
N GLY A 132 13.36 0.79 -0.01
CA GLY A 132 14.15 2.02 -0.19
C GLY A 132 13.55 3.02 -1.16
N LEU A 133 12.34 2.78 -1.65
CA LEU A 133 11.65 3.70 -2.54
C LEU A 133 10.19 3.84 -2.14
N ASP A 134 9.80 5.05 -1.75
CA ASP A 134 8.40 5.41 -1.55
C ASP A 134 7.98 6.42 -2.62
N LEU A 135 6.69 6.50 -2.86
CA LEU A 135 6.07 7.49 -3.71
C LEU A 135 5.16 8.37 -2.87
N GLU A 136 5.29 9.67 -3.06
CA GLU A 136 4.43 10.67 -2.43
C GLU A 136 3.42 11.16 -3.45
N LEU A 137 2.15 11.08 -3.11
CA LEU A 137 1.07 11.54 -3.98
C LEU A 137 -0.15 11.91 -3.14
N THR A 138 -1.09 12.62 -3.76
CA THR A 138 -2.34 12.98 -3.08
C THR A 138 -3.20 11.74 -2.87
N PRO A 139 -4.04 11.71 -1.81
CA PRO A 139 -4.98 10.60 -1.62
C PRO A 139 -5.91 10.40 -2.83
N ALA A 140 -6.36 11.49 -3.44
CA ALA A 140 -7.21 11.41 -4.64
C ALA A 140 -6.50 10.71 -5.80
N ASP A 141 -5.22 11.01 -6.01
CA ASP A 141 -4.42 10.38 -7.06
C ASP A 141 -4.14 8.92 -6.74
N LEU A 142 -3.92 8.58 -5.47
CA LEU A 142 -3.77 7.19 -5.05
C LEU A 142 -5.04 6.39 -5.33
N ILE A 143 -6.20 6.94 -5.00
CA ILE A 143 -7.50 6.32 -5.30
C ILE A 143 -7.65 6.12 -6.81
N ARG A 144 -7.31 7.14 -7.59
CA ARG A 144 -7.40 7.06 -9.06
C ARG A 144 -6.48 5.98 -9.63
N ALA A 145 -5.27 5.84 -9.09
CA ALA A 145 -4.30 4.86 -9.55
C ALA A 145 -4.68 3.42 -9.19
N THR A 146 -5.44 3.21 -8.12
CA THR A 146 -5.76 1.88 -7.59
C THR A 146 -7.23 1.50 -7.73
N SER A 147 -8.09 2.45 -8.07
CA SER A 147 -9.55 2.30 -8.04
C SER A 147 -10.05 1.90 -6.64
N ALA A 148 -9.36 2.35 -5.60
CA ALA A 148 -9.67 1.98 -4.23
C ALA A 148 -11.03 2.53 -3.77
N VAL A 149 -11.70 1.76 -2.93
CA VAL A 149 -12.79 2.27 -2.08
C VAL A 149 -12.18 2.76 -0.78
N VAL A 150 -12.77 3.80 -0.21
CA VAL A 150 -12.33 4.37 1.07
C VAL A 150 -13.23 3.84 2.18
N ALA A 151 -12.63 3.36 3.26
CA ALA A 151 -13.37 2.83 4.41
C ALA A 151 -12.51 2.89 5.68
N ASP A 152 -13.15 2.75 6.83
CA ASP A 152 -12.49 2.72 8.14
C ASP A 152 -11.98 1.30 8.41
N ILE A 153 -10.72 1.00 8.05
CA ILE A 153 -10.14 -0.33 8.16
C ILE A 153 -8.87 -0.39 9.03
N ALA A 154 -8.43 0.72 9.62
CA ALA A 154 -7.23 0.76 10.46
C ALA A 154 -7.59 0.88 11.95
N ARG A 155 -6.74 0.28 12.83
CA ARG A 155 -6.88 0.38 14.29
C ARG A 155 -5.53 0.65 14.95
#